data_a7ce5e73f0dccf70daa65c4f5ef5359e
#
_entry.id   a7ce5e73f0dccf70daa65c4f5ef5359e
#
_cell.length_a   1.000
_cell.length_b   1.000
_cell.length_c   1.000
_cell.angle_alpha   90.00
_cell.angle_beta   90.00
_cell.angle_gamma   90.00
#
_symmetry.space_group_name_H-M   'P 1'
#
loop_
_entity.id
_entity.type
_entity.pdbx_description
1 polymer ?
#
loop_
_entity_poly.entity_id
_entity_poly.type
_entity_poly.pdbx_seq_one_letter_code
_entity_poly.pdbx_strand_id
1 'polypeptide(L)'
;MPKGSEELTSARREEIVDACAGLYRTMGFKDITVKQIGSATSFSRTSIYNYFETKEEIFLALLQREYEHWTAELNAAANRQPLSRDELAQALAVSLEKRAVMLKLMAMNLYDIECCCRMERLVEFKTVYGGSIDAVGRCLDACARRPSEAEKQEFIALFFPFVYGIYPYTAATDKQREAMRRAGVCCRMRSIYEIALAGAEKLLP
;
A
#
# COMPACT_ATOMS: atom_id res chain seq x y z
N MET A 1 25.32 10.41 -17.50
CA MET A 1 24.96 9.16 -18.23
C MET A 1 24.07 9.49 -19.41
N PRO A 2 24.12 8.77 -20.56
CA PRO A 2 23.20 9.03 -21.67
C PRO A 2 21.75 8.75 -21.24
N LYS A 3 20.78 9.61 -21.62
CA LYS A 3 19.34 9.48 -21.31
C LYS A 3 18.77 8.07 -21.54
N GLY A 4 19.18 7.38 -22.60
CA GLY A 4 18.74 6.01 -22.90
C GLY A 4 19.16 4.94 -21.89
N SER A 5 20.20 5.18 -21.09
CA SER A 5 20.66 4.28 -20.03
C SER A 5 19.77 4.36 -18.78
N GLU A 6 19.25 5.54 -18.44
CA GLU A 6 18.37 5.75 -17.28
C GLU A 6 16.96 5.23 -17.56
N GLU A 7 16.43 5.47 -18.75
CA GLU A 7 15.13 4.93 -19.17
C GLU A 7 15.11 3.40 -19.20
N LEU A 8 16.17 2.77 -19.72
CA LEU A 8 16.32 1.32 -19.72
C LEU A 8 16.44 0.75 -18.30
N THR A 9 17.16 1.46 -17.43
CA THR A 9 17.32 1.08 -16.01
C THR A 9 15.96 1.15 -15.28
N SER A 10 15.19 2.20 -15.50
CA SER A 10 13.85 2.37 -14.94
C SER A 10 12.91 1.26 -15.45
N ALA A 11 12.86 1.02 -16.75
CA ALA A 11 12.00 -0.01 -17.34
C ALA A 11 12.29 -1.41 -16.78
N ARG A 12 13.58 -1.76 -16.57
CA ARG A 12 13.97 -3.04 -15.97
C ARG A 12 13.60 -3.15 -14.48
N ARG A 13 13.72 -2.06 -13.74
CA ARG A 13 13.25 -2.02 -12.34
C ARG A 13 11.75 -2.28 -12.27
N GLU A 14 10.96 -1.62 -13.13
CA GLU A 14 9.52 -1.83 -13.20
C GLU A 14 9.16 -3.27 -13.56
N GLU A 15 9.84 -3.89 -14.53
CA GLU A 15 9.62 -5.31 -14.88
C GLU A 15 9.87 -6.25 -13.68
N ILE A 16 10.90 -5.99 -12.85
CA ILE A 16 11.17 -6.77 -11.64
C ILE A 16 10.03 -6.59 -10.62
N VAL A 17 9.58 -5.35 -10.42
CA VAL A 17 8.49 -5.04 -9.49
C VAL A 17 7.18 -5.63 -9.97
N ASP A 18 6.89 -5.64 -11.28
CA ASP A 18 5.71 -6.28 -11.87
C ASP A 18 5.72 -7.79 -11.66
N ALA A 19 6.86 -8.44 -11.90
CA ALA A 19 7.01 -9.87 -11.64
C ALA A 19 6.78 -10.19 -10.16
N CYS A 20 7.34 -9.40 -9.25
CA CYS A 20 7.11 -9.53 -7.81
C CYS A 20 5.62 -9.35 -7.46
N ALA A 21 4.96 -8.32 -7.98
CA ALA A 21 3.54 -8.06 -7.77
C ALA A 21 2.67 -9.23 -8.23
N GLY A 22 2.97 -9.78 -9.42
CA GLY A 22 2.28 -10.95 -9.96
C GLY A 22 2.35 -12.16 -9.04
N LEU A 23 3.54 -12.49 -8.56
CA LEU A 23 3.76 -13.60 -7.63
C LEU A 23 3.07 -13.35 -6.28
N TYR A 24 3.15 -12.13 -5.74
CA TYR A 24 2.62 -11.81 -4.41
C TYR A 24 1.09 -11.83 -4.33
N ARG A 25 0.39 -11.81 -5.46
CA ARG A 25 -1.08 -11.99 -5.48
C ARG A 25 -1.50 -13.39 -5.02
N THR A 26 -0.70 -14.40 -5.32
CA THR A 26 -1.04 -15.82 -5.09
C THR A 26 -0.12 -16.50 -4.08
N MET A 27 1.04 -15.94 -3.78
CA MET A 27 2.06 -16.51 -2.89
C MET A 27 2.26 -15.65 -1.64
N GLY A 28 2.79 -16.27 -0.57
CA GLY A 28 3.22 -15.58 0.62
C GLY A 28 4.60 -14.91 0.42
N PHE A 29 4.89 -13.86 1.19
CA PHE A 29 6.19 -13.17 1.17
C PHE A 29 7.38 -14.14 1.37
N LYS A 30 7.24 -15.10 2.28
CA LYS A 30 8.30 -16.07 2.59
C LYS A 30 8.57 -17.07 1.46
N ASP A 31 7.54 -17.36 0.67
CA ASP A 31 7.61 -18.33 -0.42
C ASP A 31 8.20 -17.76 -1.71
N ILE A 32 8.21 -16.43 -1.84
CA ILE A 32 8.76 -15.73 -3.01
C ILE A 32 10.27 -15.54 -2.82
N THR A 33 11.02 -15.95 -3.85
CA THR A 33 12.49 -15.83 -3.92
C THR A 33 12.90 -14.97 -5.12
N VAL A 34 14.10 -14.38 -5.06
CA VAL A 34 14.69 -13.66 -6.22
C VAL A 34 14.79 -14.55 -7.45
N LYS A 35 14.97 -15.89 -7.27
CA LYS A 35 14.96 -16.84 -8.38
C LYS A 35 13.62 -16.88 -9.10
N GLN A 36 12.51 -16.94 -8.35
CA GLN A 36 11.16 -16.96 -8.93
C GLN A 36 10.82 -15.65 -9.60
N ILE A 37 11.19 -14.50 -8.98
CA ILE A 37 11.02 -13.18 -9.60
C ILE A 37 11.80 -13.15 -10.92
N GLY A 38 13.07 -13.57 -10.93
CA GLY A 38 13.87 -13.62 -12.14
C GLY A 38 13.32 -14.54 -13.24
N SER A 39 12.68 -15.67 -12.86
CA SER A 39 12.04 -16.55 -13.83
C SER A 39 10.79 -15.94 -14.48
N ALA A 40 10.24 -14.88 -13.93
CA ALA A 40 9.10 -14.14 -14.45
C ALA A 40 9.49 -12.82 -15.15
N THR A 41 10.80 -12.56 -15.35
CA THR A 41 11.35 -11.42 -16.08
C THR A 41 12.02 -11.84 -17.38
N SER A 42 12.24 -10.90 -18.29
CA SER A 42 12.91 -11.13 -19.58
C SER A 42 14.43 -11.31 -19.49
N PHE A 43 15.02 -11.18 -18.29
CA PHE A 43 16.47 -11.23 -18.07
C PHE A 43 16.86 -12.13 -16.88
N SER A 44 18.16 -12.44 -16.75
CA SER A 44 18.66 -13.42 -15.81
C SER A 44 18.53 -12.95 -14.35
N ARG A 45 18.40 -13.91 -13.41
CA ARG A 45 18.47 -13.66 -11.97
C ARG A 45 19.68 -12.79 -11.56
N THR A 46 20.84 -13.03 -12.14
CA THR A 46 22.07 -12.28 -11.83
C THR A 46 21.91 -10.79 -12.15
N SER A 47 21.16 -10.48 -13.21
CA SER A 47 20.88 -9.09 -13.59
C SER A 47 20.00 -8.35 -12.60
N ILE A 48 19.17 -9.04 -11.80
CA ILE A 48 18.34 -8.41 -10.77
C ILE A 48 19.20 -7.73 -9.72
N TYR A 49 20.34 -8.35 -9.33
CA TYR A 49 21.25 -7.79 -8.33
C TYR A 49 21.94 -6.49 -8.75
N ASN A 50 21.85 -6.10 -10.04
CA ASN A 50 22.29 -4.78 -10.49
C ASN A 50 21.29 -3.66 -10.07
N TYR A 51 20.07 -4.02 -9.66
CA TYR A 51 18.98 -3.10 -9.34
C TYR A 51 18.56 -3.15 -7.87
N PHE A 52 18.57 -4.36 -7.28
CA PHE A 52 18.12 -4.64 -5.92
C PHE A 52 19.09 -5.60 -5.24
N GLU A 53 19.57 -5.25 -4.06
CA GLU A 53 20.50 -6.12 -3.30
C GLU A 53 19.78 -7.26 -2.59
N THR A 54 18.56 -7.01 -2.14
CA THR A 54 17.75 -7.99 -1.40
C THR A 54 16.36 -8.17 -2.01
N LYS A 55 15.70 -9.25 -1.65
CA LYS A 55 14.29 -9.47 -1.97
C LYS A 55 13.42 -8.36 -1.36
N GLU A 56 13.76 -7.97 -0.18
CA GLU A 56 13.05 -6.96 0.61
C GLU A 56 13.06 -5.61 -0.10
N GLU A 57 14.15 -5.23 -0.76
CA GLU A 57 14.20 -4.00 -1.58
C GLU A 57 13.24 -4.05 -2.78
N ILE A 58 13.01 -5.24 -3.36
CA ILE A 58 12.01 -5.39 -4.44
C ILE A 58 10.61 -5.18 -3.88
N PHE A 59 10.33 -5.75 -2.70
CA PHE A 59 9.05 -5.57 -2.03
C PHE A 59 8.84 -4.14 -1.52
N LEU A 60 9.91 -3.46 -1.09
CA LEU A 60 9.85 -2.04 -0.72
C LEU A 60 9.52 -1.17 -1.94
N ALA A 61 10.12 -1.46 -3.10
CA ALA A 61 9.80 -0.77 -4.35
C ALA A 61 8.36 -1.03 -4.80
N LEU A 62 7.85 -2.25 -4.62
CA LEU A 62 6.45 -2.58 -4.87
C LEU A 62 5.53 -1.76 -3.94
N LEU A 63 5.83 -1.70 -2.66
CA LEU A 63 5.06 -0.92 -1.68
C LEU A 63 5.11 0.58 -2.02
N GLN A 64 6.29 1.10 -2.38
CA GLN A 64 6.46 2.48 -2.83
C GLN A 64 5.54 2.80 -4.01
N ARG A 65 5.55 1.98 -5.05
CA ARG A 65 4.69 2.15 -6.23
C ARG A 65 3.19 2.14 -5.88
N GLU A 66 2.78 1.27 -4.97
CA GLU A 66 1.39 1.23 -4.49
C GLU A 66 1.01 2.54 -3.76
N TYR A 67 1.91 3.11 -2.95
CA TYR A 67 1.70 4.41 -2.32
C TYR A 67 1.66 5.56 -3.33
N GLU A 68 2.50 5.54 -4.37
CA GLU A 68 2.48 6.53 -5.46
C GLU A 68 1.13 6.51 -6.19
N HIS A 69 0.63 5.32 -6.52
CA HIS A 69 -0.69 5.16 -7.13
C HIS A 69 -1.82 5.64 -6.21
N TRP A 70 -1.75 5.31 -4.92
CA TRP A 70 -2.74 5.77 -3.94
C TRP A 70 -2.72 7.29 -3.79
N THR A 71 -1.54 7.88 -3.68
CA THR A 71 -1.33 9.33 -3.61
C THR A 71 -1.90 10.04 -4.84
N ALA A 72 -1.71 9.49 -6.04
CA ALA A 72 -2.27 10.05 -7.27
C ALA A 72 -3.81 10.02 -7.27
N GLU A 73 -4.43 8.93 -6.80
CA GLU A 73 -5.90 8.82 -6.67
C GLU A 73 -6.45 9.81 -5.64
N LEU A 74 -5.79 9.96 -4.49
CA LEU A 74 -6.18 10.94 -3.47
C LEU A 74 -6.08 12.37 -3.98
N ASN A 75 -5.00 12.72 -4.67
CA ASN A 75 -4.85 14.03 -5.29
C ASN A 75 -5.92 14.30 -6.36
N ALA A 76 -6.26 13.30 -7.16
CA ALA A 76 -7.35 13.43 -8.12
C ALA A 76 -8.71 13.64 -7.44
N ALA A 77 -8.94 13.03 -6.28
CA ALA A 77 -10.16 13.26 -5.49
C ALA A 77 -10.17 14.67 -4.88
N ALA A 78 -9.05 15.13 -4.32
CA ALA A 78 -8.92 16.46 -3.73
C ALA A 78 -9.10 17.61 -4.75
N ASN A 79 -8.77 17.37 -6.02
CA ASN A 79 -8.90 18.37 -7.10
C ASN A 79 -10.33 18.46 -7.69
N ARG A 80 -11.27 17.64 -7.22
CA ARG A 80 -12.68 17.74 -7.61
C ARG A 80 -13.35 18.88 -6.85
N GLN A 81 -14.65 19.10 -7.11
CA GLN A 81 -15.46 20.09 -6.38
C GLN A 81 -15.45 19.76 -4.87
N PRO A 82 -15.71 20.77 -4.00
CA PRO A 82 -15.72 20.53 -2.56
C PRO A 82 -16.52 19.29 -2.20
N LEU A 83 -15.87 18.35 -1.48
CA LEU A 83 -16.47 17.09 -1.08
C LEU A 83 -17.27 17.27 0.21
N SER A 84 -18.44 16.66 0.27
CA SER A 84 -19.10 16.40 1.55
C SER A 84 -18.29 15.38 2.36
N ARG A 85 -18.57 15.28 3.66
CA ARG A 85 -17.95 14.30 4.55
C ARG A 85 -18.14 12.85 4.05
N ASP A 86 -19.35 12.54 3.59
CA ASP A 86 -19.69 11.21 3.09
C ASP A 86 -18.99 10.90 1.76
N GLU A 87 -18.90 11.87 0.85
CA GLU A 87 -18.16 11.72 -0.40
C GLU A 87 -16.65 11.52 -0.15
N LEU A 88 -16.08 12.20 0.84
CA LEU A 88 -14.69 11.95 1.23
C LEU A 88 -14.51 10.54 1.82
N ALA A 89 -15.40 10.09 2.71
CA ALA A 89 -15.35 8.75 3.26
C ALA A 89 -15.41 7.68 2.15
N GLN A 90 -16.31 7.86 1.18
CA GLN A 90 -16.42 6.99 0.01
C GLN A 90 -15.17 7.03 -0.88
N ALA A 91 -14.60 8.21 -1.13
CA ALA A 91 -13.39 8.35 -1.94
C ALA A 91 -12.19 7.64 -1.29
N LEU A 92 -12.03 7.77 0.02
CA LEU A 92 -11.01 7.05 0.79
C LEU A 92 -11.22 5.53 0.71
N ALA A 93 -12.45 5.05 0.90
CA ALA A 93 -12.78 3.63 0.85
C ALA A 93 -12.55 3.01 -0.52
N VAL A 94 -13.01 3.67 -1.60
CA VAL A 94 -12.81 3.23 -2.99
C VAL A 94 -11.33 3.21 -3.36
N SER A 95 -10.56 4.20 -2.92
CA SER A 95 -9.11 4.24 -3.20
C SER A 95 -8.37 3.10 -2.51
N LEU A 96 -8.70 2.77 -1.26
CA LEU A 96 -8.10 1.66 -0.51
C LEU A 96 -8.51 0.29 -1.04
N GLU A 97 -9.73 0.11 -1.52
CA GLU A 97 -10.20 -1.16 -2.10
C GLU A 97 -9.32 -1.63 -3.27
N LYS A 98 -8.83 -0.70 -4.07
CA LYS A 98 -7.91 -0.96 -5.18
C LYS A 98 -6.48 -1.30 -4.72
N ARG A 99 -6.15 -1.09 -3.45
CA ARG A 99 -4.80 -1.19 -2.89
C ARG A 99 -4.60 -2.43 -2.00
N ALA A 100 -5.23 -3.55 -2.33
CA ALA A 100 -5.12 -4.79 -1.55
C ALA A 100 -3.67 -5.26 -1.37
N VAL A 101 -2.81 -5.08 -2.38
CA VAL A 101 -1.37 -5.40 -2.31
C VAL A 101 -0.67 -4.49 -1.30
N MET A 102 -0.91 -3.19 -1.34
CA MET A 102 -0.39 -2.22 -0.37
C MET A 102 -0.79 -2.62 1.06
N LEU A 103 -2.08 -2.81 1.30
CA LEU A 103 -2.62 -3.15 2.61
C LEU A 103 -2.05 -4.48 3.14
N LYS A 104 -1.87 -5.49 2.26
CA LYS A 104 -1.25 -6.77 2.61
C LYS A 104 0.21 -6.59 3.03
N LEU A 105 1.00 -5.83 2.27
CA LEU A 105 2.41 -5.55 2.58
C LEU A 105 2.55 -4.81 3.91
N MET A 106 1.77 -3.76 4.11
CA MET A 106 1.76 -2.98 5.35
C MET A 106 1.48 -3.83 6.57
N ALA A 107 0.40 -4.61 6.52
CA ALA A 107 -0.08 -5.38 7.68
C ALA A 107 0.79 -6.61 7.99
N MET A 108 1.40 -7.23 6.97
CA MET A 108 1.99 -8.56 7.11
C MET A 108 3.51 -8.58 7.09
N ASN A 109 4.16 -7.60 6.46
CA ASN A 109 5.58 -7.75 6.12
C ASN A 109 6.41 -6.47 6.28
N LEU A 110 5.85 -5.34 6.73
CA LEU A 110 6.53 -4.06 6.72
C LEU A 110 7.86 -4.07 7.50
N TYR A 111 7.86 -4.63 8.71
CA TYR A 111 9.07 -4.69 9.55
C TYR A 111 10.17 -5.55 8.90
N ASP A 112 9.82 -6.72 8.35
CA ASP A 112 10.76 -7.61 7.68
C ASP A 112 11.37 -6.93 6.44
N ILE A 113 10.57 -6.13 5.72
CA ILE A 113 11.00 -5.39 4.54
C ILE A 113 11.95 -4.26 4.94
N GLU A 114 11.54 -3.38 5.86
CA GLU A 114 12.29 -2.19 6.21
C GLU A 114 13.67 -2.50 6.85
N CYS A 115 13.73 -3.52 7.72
CA CYS A 115 14.97 -3.85 8.42
C CYS A 115 16.06 -4.45 7.49
N CYS A 116 15.69 -4.97 6.32
CA CYS A 116 16.60 -5.62 5.39
C CYS A 116 16.93 -4.76 4.15
N CYS A 117 16.48 -3.50 4.11
CA CYS A 117 16.72 -2.58 3.01
C CYS A 117 17.86 -1.61 3.34
N ARG A 118 18.59 -1.19 2.31
CA ARG A 118 19.54 -0.08 2.44
C ARG A 118 18.85 1.21 2.86
N MET A 119 19.56 2.04 3.62
CA MET A 119 19.03 3.30 4.15
C MET A 119 18.51 4.22 3.03
N GLU A 120 19.24 4.30 1.90
CA GLU A 120 18.85 5.14 0.77
C GLU A 120 17.49 4.74 0.21
N ARG A 121 17.23 3.43 0.08
CA ARG A 121 15.93 2.90 -0.39
C ARG A 121 14.82 3.16 0.60
N LEU A 122 15.14 3.06 1.89
CA LEU A 122 14.20 3.36 2.95
C LEU A 122 13.83 4.85 2.98
N VAL A 123 14.81 5.75 2.78
CA VAL A 123 14.56 7.19 2.69
C VAL A 123 13.69 7.54 1.48
N GLU A 124 13.97 6.96 0.28
CA GLU A 124 13.14 7.10 -0.92
C GLU A 124 11.69 6.71 -0.61
N PHE A 125 11.48 5.54 -0.01
CA PHE A 125 10.14 5.06 0.37
C PHE A 125 9.46 5.99 1.39
N LYS A 126 10.17 6.41 2.45
CA LYS A 126 9.59 7.31 3.48
C LYS A 126 9.20 8.67 2.91
N THR A 127 9.90 9.15 1.88
CA THR A 127 9.52 10.38 1.16
C THR A 127 8.17 10.18 0.45
N VAL A 128 7.98 9.06 -0.24
CA VAL A 128 6.70 8.75 -0.90
C VAL A 128 5.58 8.53 0.11
N TYR A 129 5.87 7.83 1.21
CA TYR A 129 4.93 7.67 2.32
C TYR A 129 4.49 9.03 2.90
N GLY A 130 5.43 9.97 3.13
CA GLY A 130 5.12 11.34 3.54
C GLY A 130 4.19 12.05 2.55
N GLY A 131 4.44 11.88 1.24
CA GLY A 131 3.56 12.40 0.19
C GLY A 131 2.13 11.88 0.26
N SER A 132 1.91 10.65 0.74
CA SER A 132 0.56 10.11 0.95
C SER A 132 -0.16 10.75 2.15
N ILE A 133 0.58 11.06 3.20
CA ILE A 133 0.06 11.83 4.35
C ILE A 133 -0.41 13.21 3.89
N ASP A 134 0.40 13.90 3.12
CA ASP A 134 0.05 15.21 2.55
C ASP A 134 -1.16 15.13 1.63
N ALA A 135 -1.30 14.05 0.84
CA ALA A 135 -2.45 13.85 -0.03
C ALA A 135 -3.75 13.65 0.75
N VAL A 136 -3.72 12.90 1.84
CA VAL A 136 -4.86 12.78 2.77
C VAL A 136 -5.19 14.15 3.37
N GLY A 137 -4.20 14.93 3.78
CA GLY A 137 -4.39 16.31 4.26
C GLY A 137 -5.08 17.20 3.22
N ARG A 138 -4.67 17.13 1.95
CA ARG A 138 -5.33 17.86 0.84
C ARG A 138 -6.78 17.44 0.62
N CYS A 139 -7.08 16.15 0.77
CA CYS A 139 -8.47 15.68 0.70
C CYS A 139 -9.35 16.28 1.80
N LEU A 140 -8.82 16.41 3.02
CA LEU A 140 -9.49 17.08 4.13
C LEU A 140 -9.68 18.58 3.86
N ASP A 141 -8.67 19.24 3.30
CA ASP A 141 -8.77 20.67 2.90
C ASP A 141 -9.78 20.92 1.77
N ALA A 142 -10.07 19.91 0.95
CA ALA A 142 -11.07 19.96 -0.12
C ALA A 142 -12.51 19.76 0.38
N CYS A 143 -12.71 19.45 1.66
CA CYS A 143 -14.06 19.31 2.23
C CYS A 143 -14.81 20.64 2.27
N ALA A 144 -16.12 20.59 2.02
CA ALA A 144 -17.02 21.74 2.12
C ALA A 144 -16.98 22.38 3.53
N ARG A 145 -16.95 21.54 4.58
CA ARG A 145 -16.56 21.96 5.94
C ARG A 145 -15.08 21.67 6.11
N ARG A 146 -14.26 22.67 5.92
CA ARG A 146 -12.81 22.56 6.11
C ARG A 146 -12.50 22.32 7.60
N PRO A 147 -11.84 21.21 7.98
CA PRO A 147 -11.45 20.97 9.36
C PRO A 147 -10.32 21.93 9.79
N SER A 148 -10.23 22.18 11.08
CA SER A 148 -9.08 22.87 11.68
C SER A 148 -7.81 22.04 11.53
N GLU A 149 -6.64 22.66 11.69
CA GLU A 149 -5.36 21.96 11.63
C GLU A 149 -5.24 20.87 12.71
N ALA A 150 -5.80 21.12 13.90
CA ALA A 150 -5.83 20.12 14.98
C ALA A 150 -6.69 18.89 14.60
N GLU A 151 -7.88 19.09 14.04
CA GLU A 151 -8.75 18.01 13.57
C GLU A 151 -8.09 17.20 12.44
N LYS A 152 -7.36 17.86 11.52
CA LYS A 152 -6.59 17.19 10.46
C LYS A 152 -5.51 16.29 11.03
N GLN A 153 -4.71 16.82 11.96
CA GLN A 153 -3.62 16.06 12.58
C GLN A 153 -4.15 14.87 13.36
N GLU A 154 -5.24 15.05 14.10
CA GLU A 154 -5.90 13.95 14.82
C GLU A 154 -6.43 12.87 13.86
N PHE A 155 -7.13 13.28 12.78
CA PHE A 155 -7.58 12.34 11.76
C PHE A 155 -6.41 11.53 11.17
N ILE A 156 -5.35 12.19 10.73
CA ILE A 156 -4.18 11.54 10.14
C ILE A 156 -3.55 10.55 11.13
N ALA A 157 -3.38 10.97 12.41
CA ALA A 157 -2.79 10.13 13.45
C ALA A 157 -3.61 8.86 13.75
N LEU A 158 -4.92 8.88 13.55
CA LEU A 158 -5.80 7.73 13.75
C LEU A 158 -6.01 6.93 12.47
N PHE A 159 -6.10 7.59 11.32
CA PHE A 159 -6.41 6.97 10.04
C PHE A 159 -5.31 6.03 9.54
N PHE A 160 -4.04 6.44 9.59
CA PHE A 160 -2.95 5.58 9.13
C PHE A 160 -2.81 4.29 9.95
N PRO A 161 -2.79 4.29 11.29
CA PRO A 161 -2.85 3.04 12.07
C PRO A 161 -4.07 2.17 11.76
N PHE A 162 -5.23 2.80 11.54
CA PHE A 162 -6.44 2.09 11.13
C PHE A 162 -6.25 1.39 9.78
N VAL A 163 -5.69 2.08 8.77
CA VAL A 163 -5.42 1.51 7.43
C VAL A 163 -4.50 0.28 7.53
N TYR A 164 -3.48 0.30 8.39
CA TYR A 164 -2.61 -0.86 8.66
C TYR A 164 -3.39 -2.08 9.18
N GLY A 165 -4.46 -1.86 9.92
CA GLY A 165 -5.30 -2.91 10.50
C GLY A 165 -6.32 -3.52 9.54
N ILE A 166 -6.59 -2.95 8.38
CA ILE A 166 -7.69 -3.39 7.49
C ILE A 166 -7.47 -4.81 6.96
N TYR A 167 -6.31 -5.08 6.36
CA TYR A 167 -6.10 -6.31 5.58
C TYR A 167 -6.31 -7.62 6.37
N PRO A 168 -5.81 -7.79 7.61
CA PRO A 168 -5.99 -9.01 8.38
C PRO A 168 -7.46 -9.40 8.62
N TYR A 169 -8.37 -8.42 8.57
CA TYR A 169 -9.81 -8.64 8.78
C TYR A 169 -10.59 -8.86 7.48
N THR A 170 -9.92 -8.77 6.32
CA THR A 170 -10.53 -8.96 4.99
C THR A 170 -10.12 -10.28 4.33
N ALA A 171 -9.04 -10.90 4.77
CA ALA A 171 -8.45 -12.08 4.13
C ALA A 171 -7.99 -13.10 5.17
N ALA A 172 -8.88 -14.02 5.55
CA ALA A 172 -8.50 -15.18 6.38
C ALA A 172 -8.10 -16.36 5.51
N THR A 173 -7.03 -17.04 5.88
CA THR A 173 -6.64 -18.34 5.30
C THR A 173 -7.64 -19.43 5.65
N ASP A 174 -7.66 -20.54 4.88
CA ASP A 174 -8.51 -21.71 5.20
C ASP A 174 -8.24 -22.24 6.61
N LYS A 175 -6.96 -22.27 7.00
CA LYS A 175 -6.55 -22.68 8.34
C LYS A 175 -7.11 -21.77 9.43
N GLN A 176 -7.09 -20.46 9.21
CA GLN A 176 -7.66 -19.49 10.15
C GLN A 176 -9.18 -19.64 10.24
N ARG A 177 -9.87 -19.75 9.10
CA ARG A 177 -11.33 -19.99 9.07
C ARG A 177 -11.73 -21.23 9.84
N GLU A 178 -11.02 -22.33 9.62
CA GLU A 178 -11.29 -23.59 10.33
C GLU A 178 -11.00 -23.47 11.84
N ALA A 179 -9.92 -22.80 12.23
CA ALA A 179 -9.61 -22.56 13.64
C ALA A 179 -10.69 -21.71 14.33
N MET A 180 -11.16 -20.65 13.69
CA MET A 180 -12.25 -19.81 14.20
C MET A 180 -13.55 -20.61 14.34
N ARG A 181 -13.89 -21.42 13.33
CA ARG A 181 -15.06 -22.29 13.38
C ARG A 181 -15.00 -23.26 14.57
N ARG A 182 -13.85 -23.91 14.80
CA ARG A 182 -13.67 -24.84 15.96
C ARG A 182 -13.71 -24.11 17.30
N ALA A 183 -13.24 -22.88 17.34
CA ALA A 183 -13.25 -22.06 18.55
C ALA A 183 -14.60 -21.39 18.83
N GLY A 184 -15.61 -21.58 17.96
CA GLY A 184 -16.91 -20.92 18.11
C GLY A 184 -16.87 -19.41 17.89
N VAL A 185 -15.79 -18.90 17.25
CA VAL A 185 -15.65 -17.48 16.95
C VAL A 185 -16.37 -17.17 15.65
N CYS A 186 -17.46 -16.43 15.76
CA CYS A 186 -18.26 -16.00 14.61
C CYS A 186 -17.81 -14.59 14.17
N CYS A 187 -16.98 -14.50 13.11
CA CYS A 187 -16.61 -13.24 12.51
C CYS A 187 -17.18 -13.15 11.09
N ARG A 188 -18.03 -12.14 10.86
CA ARG A 188 -18.44 -11.80 9.50
C ARG A 188 -17.24 -11.11 8.81
N MET A 189 -16.68 -11.75 7.80
CA MET A 189 -15.69 -11.13 6.93
C MET A 189 -16.34 -9.99 6.15
N ARG A 190 -15.67 -8.84 6.13
CA ARG A 190 -16.07 -7.66 5.36
C ARG A 190 -15.06 -7.42 4.26
N SER A 191 -15.47 -6.73 3.19
CA SER A 191 -14.55 -6.25 2.16
C SER A 191 -13.66 -5.11 2.68
N ILE A 192 -12.57 -4.83 1.96
CA ILE A 192 -11.72 -3.65 2.23
C ILE A 192 -12.58 -2.40 2.21
N TYR A 193 -13.45 -2.27 1.20
CA TYR A 193 -14.36 -1.12 1.07
C TYR A 193 -15.26 -0.95 2.30
N GLU A 194 -15.94 -2.02 2.73
CA GLU A 194 -16.86 -1.94 3.88
C GLU A 194 -16.16 -1.53 5.18
N ILE A 195 -14.93 -2.03 5.42
CA ILE A 195 -14.16 -1.66 6.62
C ILE A 195 -13.65 -0.23 6.49
N ALA A 196 -13.07 0.12 5.34
CA ALA A 196 -12.52 1.44 5.10
C ALA A 196 -13.58 2.54 5.16
N LEU A 197 -14.77 2.31 4.57
CA LEU A 197 -15.89 3.24 4.62
C LEU A 197 -16.35 3.46 6.06
N ALA A 198 -16.67 2.38 6.77
CA ALA A 198 -17.14 2.47 8.15
C ALA A 198 -16.12 3.14 9.09
N GLY A 199 -14.82 2.88 8.88
CA GLY A 199 -13.76 3.53 9.64
C GLY A 199 -13.61 5.00 9.29
N ALA A 200 -13.57 5.35 8.01
CA ALA A 200 -13.51 6.74 7.56
C ALA A 200 -14.68 7.56 8.08
N GLU A 201 -15.92 7.04 7.98
CA GLU A 201 -17.12 7.70 8.53
C GLU A 201 -17.06 7.97 10.04
N LYS A 202 -16.33 7.15 10.79
CA LYS A 202 -16.17 7.33 12.24
C LYS A 202 -15.02 8.26 12.60
N LEU A 203 -13.95 8.24 11.82
CA LEU A 203 -12.72 9.02 12.09
C LEU A 203 -12.81 10.45 11.55
N LEU A 204 -13.50 10.67 10.43
CA LEU A 204 -13.64 12.01 9.85
C LEU A 204 -14.30 12.99 10.82
N PRO A 205 -13.76 14.23 10.92
CA PRO A 205 -14.29 15.27 11.79
C PRO A 205 -15.66 15.81 11.34
#